data_38fc74758aa152abc28d97bf39da0c36
#
_entry.id   38fc74758aa152abc28d97bf39da0c36
#
_cell.length_a   1.000
_cell.length_b   1.000
_cell.length_c   1.000
_cell.angle_alpha   90.00
_cell.angle_beta   90.00
_cell.angle_gamma   90.00
#
_symmetry.space_group_name_H-M   'P 1'
#
loop_
_entity.id
_entity.type
_entity.pdbx_description
1 polymer ?
#
loop_
_entity_poly.entity_id
_entity_poly.type
_entity_poly.pdbx_seq_one_letter_code
_entity_poly.pdbx_strand_id
1 'polypeptide(L)'
;LGDNNFIITKSGEKSMLTTPSAQQSGLKVLVKQEVSGGVLYRLILDFDAGKSIVKAGNSGKYLLKPVLRIISFVPSGGNIKGVVVPDSVRTTVFAIQGTDTIASTFTDTANGQYLIRDIAGGTYSLYYVPNDIIHKDAQKSVTVIAGKTAIVDTVKLEKK
;
A
#
# COMPACT_ATOMS: atom_id res chain seq x y z
N LEU A 1 -20.71 -2.90 -14.36
CA LEU A 1 -19.98 -2.60 -15.59
C LEU A 1 -20.95 -1.90 -16.53
N GLY A 2 -20.63 -0.68 -16.98
CA GLY A 2 -21.49 0.07 -17.89
C GLY A 2 -21.48 -0.50 -19.31
N ASP A 3 -22.36 0.03 -20.17
CA ASP A 3 -22.56 -0.47 -21.55
C ASP A 3 -21.54 0.09 -22.56
N ASN A 4 -20.73 1.08 -22.18
CA ASN A 4 -19.81 1.77 -23.07
C ASN A 4 -18.36 1.26 -22.98
N ASN A 5 -18.17 -0.06 -22.87
CA ASN A 5 -16.85 -0.67 -22.84
C ASN A 5 -16.35 -0.90 -24.27
N PHE A 6 -15.10 -0.54 -24.53
CA PHE A 6 -14.49 -0.74 -25.85
C PHE A 6 -12.98 -0.98 -25.74
N ILE A 7 -12.41 -1.53 -26.78
CA ILE A 7 -10.96 -1.59 -27.01
C ILE A 7 -10.59 -0.78 -28.25
N ILE A 8 -9.34 -0.35 -28.27
CA ILE A 8 -8.69 0.16 -29.48
C ILE A 8 -7.66 -0.87 -29.90
N THR A 9 -7.79 -1.38 -31.11
CA THR A 9 -6.86 -2.36 -31.67
C THR A 9 -5.52 -1.71 -32.02
N LYS A 10 -4.49 -2.48 -32.29
CA LYS A 10 -3.20 -1.94 -32.75
C LYS A 10 -3.29 -1.19 -34.08
N SER A 11 -4.32 -1.47 -34.89
CA SER A 11 -4.63 -0.72 -36.10
C SER A 11 -5.38 0.58 -35.86
N GLY A 12 -5.69 0.92 -34.61
CA GLY A 12 -6.44 2.14 -34.24
C GLY A 12 -7.96 1.99 -34.35
N GLU A 13 -8.47 0.82 -34.70
CA GLU A 13 -9.89 0.58 -34.81
C GLU A 13 -10.55 0.42 -33.43
N LYS A 14 -11.69 1.10 -33.22
CA LYS A 14 -12.50 1.00 -32.01
C LYS A 14 -13.47 -0.18 -32.12
N SER A 15 -13.40 -1.11 -31.20
CA SER A 15 -14.30 -2.26 -31.13
C SER A 15 -15.03 -2.29 -29.79
N MET A 16 -16.36 -2.37 -29.84
CA MET A 16 -17.20 -2.44 -28.64
C MET A 16 -17.06 -3.81 -27.97
N LEU A 17 -17.10 -3.81 -26.62
CA LEU A 17 -17.07 -5.00 -25.81
C LEU A 17 -18.48 -5.35 -25.32
N THR A 18 -18.89 -6.58 -25.54
CA THR A 18 -20.12 -7.11 -24.94
C THR A 18 -19.79 -7.81 -23.63
N THR A 19 -20.55 -7.55 -22.58
CA THR A 19 -20.38 -8.11 -21.24
C THR A 19 -21.53 -9.08 -20.93
N PRO A 20 -21.39 -10.38 -21.21
CA PRO A 20 -22.54 -11.31 -21.27
C PRO A 20 -23.21 -11.57 -19.91
N SER A 21 -22.54 -11.46 -18.79
CA SER A 21 -23.08 -11.90 -17.49
C SER A 21 -22.85 -10.95 -16.31
N ALA A 22 -21.97 -9.99 -16.43
CA ALA A 22 -21.62 -9.09 -15.32
C ALA A 22 -22.63 -7.93 -15.12
N GLN A 23 -23.54 -7.72 -16.06
CA GLN A 23 -24.58 -6.69 -15.95
C GLN A 23 -25.68 -7.06 -14.95
N GLN A 24 -25.99 -8.35 -14.82
CA GLN A 24 -27.10 -8.81 -13.97
C GLN A 24 -26.68 -9.13 -12.54
N SER A 25 -25.46 -9.62 -12.30
CA SER A 25 -25.01 -10.10 -10.99
C SER A 25 -23.86 -9.31 -10.37
N GLY A 26 -23.32 -8.33 -11.11
CA GLY A 26 -22.11 -7.60 -10.71
C GLY A 26 -20.86 -8.46 -10.72
N LEU A 27 -19.73 -7.87 -10.28
CA LEU A 27 -18.47 -8.58 -10.10
C LEU A 27 -18.42 -9.16 -8.69
N LYS A 28 -18.24 -10.48 -8.60
CA LYS A 28 -18.08 -11.17 -7.31
C LYS A 28 -16.59 -11.42 -7.07
N VAL A 29 -16.09 -10.87 -5.97
CA VAL A 29 -14.71 -11.09 -5.51
C VAL A 29 -14.77 -11.86 -4.20
N LEU A 30 -14.15 -13.05 -4.17
CA LEU A 30 -14.07 -13.86 -2.95
C LEU A 30 -12.88 -13.43 -2.12
N VAL A 31 -13.16 -12.89 -0.93
CA VAL A 31 -12.16 -12.58 0.08
C VAL A 31 -12.15 -13.73 1.09
N LYS A 32 -11.12 -14.56 1.06
CA LYS A 32 -10.93 -15.69 2.00
C LYS A 32 -10.13 -15.25 3.23
N GLN A 33 -10.56 -14.16 3.87
CA GLN A 33 -9.90 -13.61 5.05
C GLN A 33 -10.95 -13.32 6.12
N GLU A 34 -10.62 -13.59 7.36
CA GLU A 34 -11.45 -13.20 8.49
C GLU A 34 -11.44 -11.67 8.64
N VAL A 35 -12.61 -11.11 8.87
CA VAL A 35 -12.80 -9.67 9.08
C VAL A 35 -13.22 -9.45 10.52
N SER A 36 -12.46 -8.61 11.23
CA SER A 36 -12.79 -8.21 12.60
C SER A 36 -13.54 -6.89 12.62
N GLY A 37 -14.53 -6.77 13.51
CA GLY A 37 -15.28 -5.52 13.68
C GLY A 37 -14.37 -4.36 14.10
N GLY A 38 -14.65 -3.16 13.57
CA GLY A 38 -13.90 -1.94 13.92
C GLY A 38 -12.53 -1.80 13.26
N VAL A 39 -12.15 -2.73 12.39
CA VAL A 39 -10.90 -2.67 11.61
C VAL A 39 -11.20 -2.24 10.18
N LEU A 40 -10.51 -1.21 9.71
CA LEU A 40 -10.57 -0.81 8.30
C LEU A 40 -9.63 -1.71 7.50
N TYR A 41 -10.15 -2.33 6.45
CA TYR A 41 -9.37 -3.18 5.54
C TYR A 41 -9.16 -2.48 4.21
N ARG A 42 -7.93 -2.55 3.69
CA ARG A 42 -7.61 -2.10 2.33
C ARG A 42 -7.59 -3.31 1.42
N LEU A 43 -8.41 -3.25 0.38
CA LEU A 43 -8.48 -4.25 -0.67
C LEU A 43 -7.88 -3.67 -1.95
N ILE A 44 -6.82 -4.30 -2.46
CA ILE A 44 -6.25 -3.97 -3.76
C ILE A 44 -6.66 -5.05 -4.75
N LEU A 45 -7.40 -4.63 -5.76
CA LEU A 45 -7.84 -5.48 -6.86
C LEU A 45 -6.99 -5.19 -8.09
N ASP A 46 -6.53 -6.27 -8.73
CA ASP A 46 -5.88 -6.22 -10.03
C ASP A 46 -6.87 -6.69 -11.10
N PHE A 47 -7.06 -5.87 -12.12
CA PHE A 47 -7.86 -6.21 -13.28
C PHE A 47 -6.94 -6.70 -14.40
N ASP A 48 -6.93 -8.01 -14.65
CA ASP A 48 -6.15 -8.61 -15.73
C ASP A 48 -6.85 -8.37 -17.09
N ALA A 49 -6.52 -7.25 -17.73
CA ALA A 49 -7.13 -6.85 -18.99
C ALA A 49 -6.85 -7.88 -20.11
N GLY A 50 -5.66 -8.49 -20.13
CA GLY A 50 -5.28 -9.48 -21.12
C GLY A 50 -6.12 -10.74 -21.08
N LYS A 51 -6.50 -11.18 -19.87
CA LYS A 51 -7.38 -12.35 -19.67
C LYS A 51 -8.87 -12.00 -19.73
N SER A 52 -9.20 -10.73 -19.49
CA SER A 52 -10.58 -10.25 -19.46
C SER A 52 -11.18 -10.02 -20.84
N ILE A 53 -10.36 -9.81 -21.86
CA ILE A 53 -10.80 -9.52 -23.22
C ILE A 53 -10.68 -10.80 -24.06
N VAL A 54 -11.80 -11.33 -24.51
CA VAL A 54 -11.86 -12.58 -25.26
C VAL A 54 -12.47 -12.35 -26.63
N LYS A 55 -11.78 -12.80 -27.68
CA LYS A 55 -12.32 -12.78 -29.05
C LYS A 55 -13.44 -13.83 -29.18
N ALA A 56 -14.61 -13.43 -29.66
CA ALA A 56 -15.77 -14.31 -29.81
C ALA A 56 -15.68 -15.10 -31.11
N GLY A 57 -14.92 -16.19 -31.12
CA GLY A 57 -14.75 -17.04 -32.30
C GLY A 57 -14.31 -16.27 -33.53
N ASN A 58 -14.89 -16.57 -34.70
CA ASN A 58 -14.58 -15.91 -35.97
C ASN A 58 -15.48 -14.69 -36.26
N SER A 59 -16.32 -14.26 -35.33
CA SER A 59 -17.27 -13.16 -35.55
C SER A 59 -16.65 -11.76 -35.57
N GLY A 60 -15.35 -11.63 -35.27
CA GLY A 60 -14.68 -10.33 -35.12
C GLY A 60 -15.09 -9.54 -33.85
N LYS A 61 -16.03 -10.05 -33.06
CA LYS A 61 -16.53 -9.41 -31.83
C LYS A 61 -15.62 -9.73 -30.66
N TYR A 62 -15.58 -8.81 -29.67
CA TYR A 62 -14.86 -9.02 -28.42
C TYR A 62 -15.85 -9.03 -27.24
N LEU A 63 -15.57 -9.90 -26.29
CA LEU A 63 -16.33 -10.03 -25.05
C LEU A 63 -15.48 -9.55 -23.89
N LEU A 64 -16.09 -8.86 -22.94
CA LEU A 64 -15.49 -8.53 -21.67
C LEU A 64 -15.95 -9.58 -20.63
N LYS A 65 -15.02 -10.44 -20.23
CA LYS A 65 -15.16 -11.42 -19.13
C LYS A 65 -14.20 -11.01 -18.01
N PRO A 66 -14.59 -10.14 -17.09
CA PRO A 66 -13.65 -9.57 -16.12
C PRO A 66 -12.94 -10.62 -15.28
N VAL A 67 -11.63 -10.60 -15.30
CA VAL A 67 -10.75 -11.40 -14.45
C VAL A 67 -10.14 -10.48 -13.42
N LEU A 68 -10.56 -10.63 -12.16
CA LEU A 68 -10.09 -9.86 -11.03
C LEU A 68 -9.28 -10.74 -10.09
N ARG A 69 -8.18 -10.22 -9.60
CA ARG A 69 -7.37 -10.84 -8.56
C ARG A 69 -7.29 -9.93 -7.35
N ILE A 70 -7.29 -10.52 -6.15
CA ILE A 70 -6.92 -9.81 -4.94
C ILE A 70 -5.39 -9.84 -4.87
N ILE A 71 -4.76 -8.68 -4.94
CA ILE A 71 -3.32 -8.53 -4.73
C ILE A 71 -3.02 -8.41 -3.25
N SER A 72 -3.82 -7.62 -2.54
CA SER A 72 -3.62 -7.37 -1.13
C SER A 72 -4.96 -7.18 -0.43
N PHE A 73 -5.09 -7.82 0.72
CA PHE A 73 -6.16 -7.60 1.67
C PHE A 73 -5.49 -7.52 3.04
N VAL A 74 -5.17 -6.30 3.45
CA VAL A 74 -4.54 -6.04 4.75
C VAL A 74 -5.45 -5.18 5.60
N PRO A 75 -5.50 -5.39 6.91
CA PRO A 75 -6.06 -4.38 7.80
C PRO A 75 -5.39 -3.06 7.44
N SER A 76 -6.16 -1.98 7.32
CA SER A 76 -5.58 -0.65 7.12
C SER A 76 -4.62 -0.40 8.27
N GLY A 77 -3.34 -0.39 7.97
CA GLY A 77 -2.29 -0.22 8.97
C GLY A 77 -2.42 1.15 9.64
N GLY A 78 -1.82 1.26 10.80
CA GLY A 78 -1.56 2.56 11.39
C GLY A 78 -0.36 3.23 10.75
N ASN A 79 -0.13 4.48 11.09
CA ASN A 79 1.04 5.22 10.67
C ASN A 79 1.89 5.57 11.89
N ILE A 80 3.19 5.79 11.67
CA ILE A 80 4.10 6.35 12.66
C ILE A 80 4.65 7.65 12.10
N LYS A 81 4.54 8.73 12.87
CA LYS A 81 5.07 10.05 12.52
C LYS A 81 5.93 10.57 13.65
N GLY A 82 7.05 11.22 13.31
CA GLY A 82 7.91 11.87 14.27
C GLY A 82 8.87 12.85 13.63
N VAL A 83 9.76 13.40 14.46
CA VAL A 83 10.79 14.36 14.06
C VAL A 83 12.13 13.92 14.64
N VAL A 84 13.19 14.05 13.87
CA VAL A 84 14.56 13.82 14.28
C VAL A 84 15.32 15.16 14.19
N VAL A 85 16.14 15.45 15.18
CA VAL A 85 17.01 16.63 15.19
C VAL A 85 18.46 16.22 15.46
N PRO A 86 19.43 16.86 14.79
CA PRO A 86 19.28 17.96 13.83
C PRO A 86 18.64 17.48 12.51
N ASP A 87 17.77 18.30 11.93
CA ASP A 87 17.02 18.03 10.71
C ASP A 87 17.92 17.89 9.47
N SER A 88 19.04 18.62 9.45
CA SER A 88 20.05 18.56 8.38
C SER A 88 20.70 17.19 8.21
N VAL A 89 20.58 16.31 9.22
CA VAL A 89 21.13 14.95 9.19
C VAL A 89 20.07 13.98 8.67
N ARG A 90 20.25 13.54 7.43
CA ARG A 90 19.40 12.51 6.86
C ARG A 90 19.51 11.23 7.70
N THR A 91 18.42 10.81 8.30
CA THR A 91 18.39 9.64 9.17
C THR A 91 17.45 8.59 8.60
N THR A 92 17.91 7.35 8.54
CA THR A 92 17.05 6.22 8.23
C THR A 92 16.31 5.79 9.48
N VAL A 93 14.99 5.63 9.39
CA VAL A 93 14.16 5.16 10.48
C VAL A 93 13.61 3.79 10.12
N PHE A 94 13.99 2.77 10.87
CA PHE A 94 13.52 1.40 10.72
C PHE A 94 12.46 1.12 11.78
N ALA A 95 11.35 0.49 11.39
CA ALA A 95 10.37 -0.09 12.30
C ALA A 95 10.58 -1.60 12.36
N ILE A 96 10.99 -2.10 13.51
CA ILE A 96 11.35 -3.50 13.75
C ILE A 96 10.34 -4.11 14.71
N GLN A 97 9.89 -5.33 14.40
CA GLN A 97 9.06 -6.13 15.28
C GLN A 97 9.74 -7.49 15.48
N GLY A 98 10.12 -7.79 16.73
CA GLY A 98 10.99 -8.94 17.01
C GLY A 98 12.35 -8.76 16.35
N THR A 99 12.69 -9.63 15.41
CA THR A 99 13.92 -9.59 14.62
C THR A 99 13.75 -9.01 13.23
N ASP A 100 12.50 -8.77 12.81
CA ASP A 100 12.19 -8.43 11.43
C ASP A 100 12.01 -6.92 11.23
N THR A 101 12.64 -6.39 10.21
CA THR A 101 12.38 -5.04 9.72
C THR A 101 11.10 -5.04 8.91
N ILE A 102 10.04 -4.43 9.48
CA ILE A 102 8.72 -4.38 8.85
C ILE A 102 8.61 -3.25 7.84
N ALA A 103 9.21 -2.10 8.15
CA ALA A 103 9.20 -0.93 7.27
C ALA A 103 10.39 -0.03 7.56
N SER A 104 10.73 0.81 6.60
CA SER A 104 11.72 1.88 6.77
C SER A 104 11.33 3.13 5.99
N THR A 105 11.88 4.26 6.42
CA THR A 105 11.73 5.55 5.75
C THR A 105 12.95 6.42 6.04
N PHE A 106 13.05 7.56 5.36
CA PHE A 106 14.06 8.58 5.63
C PHE A 106 13.42 9.82 6.25
N THR A 107 14.19 10.55 7.04
CA THR A 107 13.80 11.90 7.46
C THR A 107 13.93 12.88 6.29
N ASP A 108 13.02 13.84 6.25
CA ASP A 108 13.12 15.01 5.39
C ASP A 108 14.18 15.97 5.97
N THR A 109 15.21 16.27 5.22
CA THR A 109 16.31 17.14 5.65
C THR A 109 15.97 18.62 5.77
N ALA A 110 14.77 19.02 5.34
CA ALA A 110 14.28 20.41 5.51
C ALA A 110 13.67 20.64 6.89
N ASN A 111 13.15 19.59 7.56
CA ASN A 111 12.38 19.74 8.80
C ASN A 111 12.51 18.54 9.76
N GLY A 112 13.33 17.54 9.45
CA GLY A 112 13.55 16.35 10.25
C GLY A 112 12.37 15.40 10.35
N GLN A 113 11.26 15.65 9.66
CA GLN A 113 10.05 14.82 9.76
C GLN A 113 10.22 13.50 9.04
N TYR A 114 9.59 12.45 9.58
CA TYR A 114 9.46 11.16 8.94
C TYR A 114 8.03 10.61 9.09
N LEU A 115 7.64 9.72 8.17
CA LEU A 115 6.35 9.08 8.18
C LEU A 115 6.47 7.65 7.63
N ILE A 116 6.14 6.68 8.47
CA ILE A 116 5.95 5.27 8.08
C ILE A 116 4.44 5.05 7.97
N ARG A 117 3.99 4.50 6.84
CA ARG A 117 2.58 4.32 6.52
C ARG A 117 2.17 2.85 6.52
N ASP A 118 0.90 2.62 6.82
CA ASP A 118 0.21 1.35 6.57
C ASP A 118 0.89 0.12 7.19
N ILE A 119 1.45 0.22 8.40
CA ILE A 119 1.97 -0.93 9.13
C ILE A 119 0.91 -1.52 10.07
N ALA A 120 0.99 -2.83 10.31
CA ALA A 120 0.04 -3.52 11.18
C ALA A 120 0.01 -2.92 12.59
N GLY A 121 -1.12 -3.04 13.29
CA GLY A 121 -1.19 -2.69 14.72
C GLY A 121 -0.23 -3.57 15.53
N GLY A 122 0.46 -2.99 16.50
CA GLY A 122 1.44 -3.68 17.32
C GLY A 122 2.49 -2.75 17.92
N THR A 123 3.40 -3.31 18.69
CA THR A 123 4.53 -2.57 19.27
C THR A 123 5.78 -2.77 18.41
N TYR A 124 6.44 -1.69 18.09
CA TYR A 124 7.62 -1.63 17.24
C TYR A 124 8.78 -0.95 17.96
N SER A 125 9.98 -1.44 17.72
CA SER A 125 11.21 -0.74 18.04
C SER A 125 11.63 0.09 16.83
N LEU A 126 11.71 1.40 17.01
CA LEU A 126 12.20 2.31 15.99
C LEU A 126 13.70 2.51 16.17
N TYR A 127 14.47 2.19 15.14
CA TYR A 127 15.90 2.44 15.08
C TYR A 127 16.17 3.61 14.14
N TYR A 128 16.90 4.59 14.63
CA TYR A 128 17.28 5.79 13.91
C TYR A 128 18.76 5.70 13.60
N VAL A 129 19.09 5.55 12.34
CA VAL A 129 20.47 5.40 11.87
C VAL A 129 20.84 6.65 11.06
N PRO A 130 21.61 7.58 11.66
CA PRO A 130 22.09 8.77 10.97
C PRO A 130 23.00 8.41 9.80
N ASN A 131 22.89 9.11 8.68
CA ASN A 131 23.73 8.91 7.52
C ASN A 131 25.02 9.76 7.60
N ASP A 132 25.61 9.82 8.79
CA ASP A 132 26.88 10.45 9.05
C ASP A 132 27.69 9.65 10.09
N ILE A 133 28.96 10.03 10.25
CA ILE A 133 29.86 9.37 11.21
C ILE A 133 29.89 10.07 12.58
N ILE A 134 29.21 11.21 12.71
CA ILE A 134 29.30 12.11 13.87
C ILE A 134 28.27 11.71 14.94
N HIS A 135 27.10 11.27 14.52
CA HIS A 135 26.01 10.97 15.44
C HIS A 135 25.91 9.48 15.75
N LYS A 136 25.40 9.18 16.93
CA LYS A 136 25.08 7.81 17.37
C LYS A 136 23.70 7.41 16.85
N ASP A 137 23.51 6.12 16.71
CA ASP A 137 22.18 5.53 16.51
C ASP A 137 21.32 5.78 17.74
N ALA A 138 20.01 5.94 17.52
CA ALA A 138 19.03 6.10 18.59
C ALA A 138 17.91 5.05 18.45
N GLN A 139 17.22 4.79 19.54
CA GLN A 139 16.12 3.84 19.57
C GLN A 139 14.96 4.37 20.39
N LYS A 140 13.73 4.11 19.93
CA LYS A 140 12.50 4.34 20.70
C LYS A 140 11.49 3.21 20.45
N SER A 141 10.61 2.97 21.41
CA SER A 141 9.47 2.08 21.23
C SER A 141 8.23 2.87 20.91
N VAL A 142 7.36 2.31 20.06
CA VAL A 142 6.07 2.91 19.69
C VAL A 142 5.02 1.83 19.54
N THR A 143 3.80 2.11 20.02
CA THR A 143 2.63 1.25 19.76
C THR A 143 1.77 1.84 18.68
N VAL A 144 1.52 1.07 17.64
CA VAL A 144 0.68 1.42 16.50
C VAL A 144 -0.70 0.81 16.68
N ILE A 145 -1.73 1.62 16.47
CA ILE A 145 -3.12 1.18 16.42
C ILE A 145 -3.59 1.30 14.97
N ALA A 146 -4.18 0.23 14.45
CA ALA A 146 -4.73 0.23 13.09
C ALA A 146 -5.68 1.41 12.86
N GLY A 147 -5.55 2.06 11.72
CA GLY A 147 -6.32 3.25 11.35
C GLY A 147 -5.92 4.56 12.05
N LYS A 148 -4.93 4.53 12.95
CA LYS A 148 -4.45 5.74 13.67
C LYS A 148 -3.01 6.08 13.33
N THR A 149 -2.63 7.33 13.57
CA THR A 149 -1.24 7.76 13.48
C THR A 149 -0.65 7.87 14.89
N ALA A 150 0.36 7.05 15.17
CA ALA A 150 1.15 7.16 16.38
C ALA A 150 2.18 8.30 16.20
N ILE A 151 2.17 9.24 17.12
CA ILE A 151 3.12 10.36 17.14
C ILE A 151 4.23 10.00 18.11
N VAL A 152 5.47 10.05 17.63
CA VAL A 152 6.67 9.81 18.44
C VAL A 152 7.29 11.15 18.82
N ASP A 153 7.65 11.30 20.09
CA ASP A 153 8.37 12.48 20.58
C ASP A 153 9.67 12.68 19.78
N THR A 154 10.04 13.95 19.64
CA THR A 154 11.25 14.34 18.92
C THR A 154 12.48 13.56 19.41
N VAL A 155 13.18 12.96 18.48
CA VAL A 155 14.42 12.23 18.72
C VAL A 155 15.60 13.19 18.51
N LYS A 156 16.38 13.39 19.55
CA LYS A 156 17.64 14.14 19.46
C LYS A 156 18.79 13.16 19.26
N LEU A 157 19.51 13.31 18.16
CA LEU A 157 20.71 12.52 17.89
C LEU A 157 21.86 13.04 18.78
N GLU A 158 22.52 12.13 19.48
CA GLU A 158 23.70 12.44 20.28
C GLU A 158 24.96 12.32 19.41
N LYS A 159 25.95 13.15 19.68
CA LYS A 159 27.29 13.00 19.08
C LYS A 159 28.02 11.84 19.73
N LYS A 160 28.89 11.21 18.94
CA LYS A 160 29.80 10.14 19.40
C LYS A 160 30.87 10.68 20.32
#